data_e28ff96998663f7e931c51567e52f128
#
_entry.id   e28ff96998663f7e931c51567e52f128
#
_cell.length_a   1.000
_cell.length_b   1.000
_cell.length_c   1.000
_cell.angle_alpha   90.00
_cell.angle_beta   90.00
_cell.angle_gamma   90.00
#
_symmetry.space_group_name_H-M   'P 1'
#
loop_
_entity.id
_entity.type
_entity.pdbx_description
1 polymer ?
#
loop_
_entity_poly.entity_id
_entity_poly.type
_entity_poly.pdbx_seq_one_letter_code
_entity_poly.pdbx_strand_id
1 'polypeptide(L)'
;MNDELIYQEHLIPMTRQELIEHLRAALRDKRFEHVLRVEKTAIELAKQYGVDVEAASIAGLCHDYAKQRADEDFIKVIKAKKLDPDLLNYGNAIWHGFVGAEMVKDELGVHDEDILNAIRFHTTGAAYMTKLAQIIYMADYIEPGRDFPAVKKARKLTRQDLGAGVAYQTKHTLLY
;
A
#
# COMPACT_ATOMS: atom_id res chain seq x y z
N MET A 1 22.68 12.85 8.18
CA MET A 1 22.83 12.33 6.81
C MET A 1 21.56 11.58 6.47
N ASN A 2 20.82 12.03 5.48
CA ASN A 2 19.73 11.21 4.92
C ASN A 2 20.41 10.07 4.17
N ASP A 3 20.48 8.89 4.77
CA ASP A 3 20.81 7.67 4.05
C ASP A 3 19.62 7.43 3.10
N GLU A 4 19.78 7.92 1.88
CA GLU A 4 18.80 7.70 0.83
C GLU A 4 18.75 6.21 0.55
N LEU A 5 17.57 5.59 0.71
CA LEU A 5 17.39 4.17 0.45
C LEU A 5 17.67 3.87 -1.03
N ILE A 6 18.70 3.08 -1.29
CA ILE A 6 19.09 2.66 -2.63
C ILE A 6 18.50 1.27 -2.89
N TYR A 7 17.70 1.13 -3.94
CA TYR A 7 17.16 -0.16 -4.36
C TYR A 7 18.25 -1.03 -4.99
N GLN A 8 18.47 -2.21 -4.45
CA GLN A 8 19.51 -3.15 -4.86
C GLN A 8 18.99 -4.54 -5.22
N GLU A 9 17.76 -4.88 -4.80
CA GLU A 9 17.20 -6.23 -4.92
C GLU A 9 16.43 -6.47 -6.22
N HIS A 10 16.38 -5.49 -7.10
CA HIS A 10 15.69 -5.58 -8.40
C HIS A 10 14.19 -5.94 -8.29
N LEU A 11 13.55 -5.56 -7.19
CA LEU A 11 12.10 -5.75 -6.98
C LEU A 11 11.25 -4.84 -7.88
N ILE A 12 11.86 -3.78 -8.38
CA ILE A 12 11.30 -2.84 -9.35
C ILE A 12 12.41 -2.41 -10.32
N PRO A 13 12.13 -2.24 -11.65
CA PRO A 13 13.15 -1.91 -12.65
C PRO A 13 13.48 -0.41 -12.73
N MET A 14 13.51 0.27 -11.59
CA MET A 14 13.84 1.70 -11.51
C MET A 14 14.41 2.02 -10.12
N THR A 15 15.06 3.16 -9.99
CA THR A 15 15.51 3.71 -8.72
C THR A 15 14.33 4.23 -7.89
N ARG A 16 14.54 4.39 -6.57
CA ARG A 16 13.53 5.02 -5.71
C ARG A 16 13.18 6.44 -6.18
N GLN A 17 14.17 7.21 -6.65
CA GLN A 17 13.95 8.57 -7.15
C GLN A 17 13.04 8.57 -8.40
N GLU A 18 13.30 7.68 -9.34
CA GLU A 18 12.46 7.52 -10.54
C GLU A 18 11.03 7.10 -10.17
N LEU A 19 10.87 6.19 -9.19
CA LEU A 19 9.55 5.82 -8.68
C LEU A 19 8.82 7.03 -8.09
N ILE A 20 9.48 7.85 -7.29
CA ILE A 20 8.91 9.08 -6.74
C ILE A 20 8.45 10.03 -7.83
N GLU A 21 9.21 10.16 -8.92
CA GLU A 21 8.83 10.99 -10.06
C GLU A 21 7.58 10.45 -10.78
N HIS A 22 7.47 9.14 -10.96
CA HIS A 22 6.26 8.49 -11.46
C HIS A 22 5.04 8.77 -10.59
N LEU A 23 5.21 8.67 -9.28
CA LEU A 23 4.12 8.93 -8.32
C LEU A 23 3.73 10.42 -8.30
N ARG A 24 4.70 11.31 -8.42
CA ARG A 24 4.43 12.77 -8.50
C ARG A 24 3.60 13.11 -9.73
N ALA A 25 3.84 12.45 -10.85
CA ALA A 25 3.06 12.61 -12.07
C ALA A 25 1.65 12.00 -11.98
N ALA A 26 1.48 10.92 -11.21
CA ALA A 26 0.23 10.16 -11.12
C ALA A 26 -0.72 10.70 -10.04
N LEU A 27 -0.21 11.37 -9.00
CA LEU A 27 -0.94 11.72 -7.79
C LEU A 27 -0.96 13.23 -7.54
N ARG A 28 -2.11 13.74 -7.07
CA ARG A 28 -2.22 15.13 -6.58
C ARG A 28 -1.46 15.31 -5.26
N ASP A 29 -1.08 16.54 -4.95
CA ASP A 29 -0.18 16.88 -3.84
C ASP A 29 -0.50 16.17 -2.52
N LYS A 30 -1.72 16.26 -2.02
CA LYS A 30 -2.11 15.62 -0.74
C LYS A 30 -1.94 14.09 -0.76
N ARG A 31 -2.25 13.44 -1.87
CA ARG A 31 -2.10 11.99 -2.00
C ARG A 31 -0.64 11.60 -2.16
N PHE A 32 0.11 12.38 -2.89
CA PHE A 32 1.55 12.19 -3.01
C PHE A 32 2.26 12.32 -1.65
N GLU A 33 1.96 13.34 -0.88
CA GLU A 33 2.50 13.49 0.48
C GLU A 33 2.10 12.33 1.40
N HIS A 34 0.87 11.83 1.27
CA HIS A 34 0.40 10.66 2.01
C HIS A 34 1.25 9.42 1.71
N VAL A 35 1.50 9.09 0.45
CA VAL A 35 2.29 7.88 0.12
C VAL A 35 3.73 7.99 0.62
N LEU A 36 4.32 9.18 0.66
CA LEU A 36 5.64 9.39 1.26
C LEU A 36 5.64 9.13 2.77
N ARG A 37 4.59 9.56 3.48
CA ARG A 37 4.44 9.28 4.91
C ARG A 37 4.18 7.79 5.18
N VAL A 38 3.40 7.13 4.32
CA VAL A 38 3.16 5.69 4.40
C VAL A 38 4.47 4.92 4.17
N GLU A 39 5.27 5.29 3.17
CA GLU A 39 6.58 4.69 2.96
C GLU A 39 7.45 4.76 4.21
N LYS A 40 7.58 5.96 4.78
CA LYS A 40 8.39 6.17 5.98
C LYS A 40 7.93 5.28 7.14
N THR A 41 6.64 5.24 7.40
CA THR A 41 6.05 4.40 8.45
C THR A 41 6.27 2.90 8.16
N ALA A 42 6.10 2.49 6.90
CA ALA A 42 6.33 1.11 6.48
C ALA A 42 7.79 0.68 6.67
N ILE A 43 8.75 1.53 6.33
CA ILE A 43 10.18 1.29 6.57
C ILE A 43 10.48 1.12 8.06
N GLU A 44 9.93 1.98 8.90
CA GLU A 44 10.11 1.88 10.36
C GLU A 44 9.55 0.56 10.91
N LEU A 45 8.36 0.18 10.49
CA LEU A 45 7.74 -1.09 10.88
C LEU A 45 8.50 -2.31 10.33
N ALA A 46 8.98 -2.23 9.10
CA ALA A 46 9.78 -3.29 8.50
C ALA A 46 11.07 -3.54 9.29
N LYS A 47 11.77 -2.49 9.68
CA LYS A 47 12.95 -2.60 10.57
C LYS A 47 12.60 -3.21 11.91
N GLN A 48 11.48 -2.82 12.49
CA GLN A 48 11.04 -3.33 13.80
C GLN A 48 10.66 -4.82 13.74
N TYR A 49 10.00 -5.26 12.69
CA TYR A 49 9.43 -6.61 12.57
C TYR A 49 10.25 -7.56 11.68
N GLY A 50 11.45 -7.14 11.26
CA GLY A 50 12.36 -7.98 10.48
C GLY A 50 11.86 -8.30 9.08
N VAL A 51 11.24 -7.33 8.42
CA VAL A 51 10.78 -7.42 7.03
C VAL A 51 11.73 -6.64 6.13
N ASP A 52 11.83 -7.03 4.87
CA ASP A 52 12.65 -6.35 3.88
C ASP A 52 12.24 -4.88 3.72
N VAL A 53 13.21 -3.99 3.91
CA VAL A 53 12.99 -2.54 3.91
C VAL A 53 12.73 -2.01 2.50
N GLU A 54 13.38 -2.59 1.49
CA GLU A 54 13.19 -2.20 0.09
C GLU A 54 11.79 -2.59 -0.38
N ALA A 55 11.35 -3.81 -0.07
CA ALA A 55 9.98 -4.25 -0.33
C ALA A 55 8.93 -3.37 0.37
N ALA A 56 9.17 -3.00 1.62
CA ALA A 56 8.28 -2.11 2.37
C ALA A 56 8.22 -0.69 1.78
N SER A 57 9.34 -0.16 1.32
CA SER A 57 9.40 1.13 0.61
C SER A 57 8.55 1.10 -0.66
N ILE A 58 8.79 0.11 -1.53
CA ILE A 58 8.07 -0.03 -2.81
C ILE A 58 6.56 -0.20 -2.58
N ALA A 59 6.17 -1.11 -1.70
CA ALA A 59 4.77 -1.35 -1.40
C ALA A 59 4.09 -0.12 -0.79
N GLY A 60 4.76 0.57 0.12
CA GLY A 60 4.25 1.80 0.74
C GLY A 60 4.07 2.94 -0.26
N LEU A 61 5.03 3.15 -1.15
CA LEU A 61 4.94 4.15 -2.20
C LEU A 61 3.83 3.83 -3.22
N CYS A 62 3.68 2.56 -3.59
CA CYS A 62 2.80 2.13 -4.68
C CYS A 62 1.37 1.81 -4.24
N HIS A 63 1.07 1.69 -2.93
CA HIS A 63 -0.25 1.19 -2.48
C HIS A 63 -1.43 2.00 -3.05
N ASP A 64 -1.28 3.29 -3.19
CA ASP A 64 -2.29 4.22 -3.70
C ASP A 64 -2.00 4.74 -5.12
N TYR A 65 -1.06 4.10 -5.85
CA TYR A 65 -0.67 4.51 -7.21
C TYR A 65 -1.88 4.75 -8.13
N ALA A 66 -2.88 3.89 -8.07
CA ALA A 66 -4.07 3.97 -8.90
C ALA A 66 -5.24 4.74 -8.27
N LYS A 67 -5.08 5.26 -7.05
CA LYS A 67 -6.19 5.85 -6.27
C LYS A 67 -6.98 6.92 -7.01
N GLN A 68 -6.34 7.68 -7.87
CA GLN A 68 -6.94 8.82 -8.56
C GLN A 68 -7.18 8.56 -10.06
N ARG A 69 -7.13 7.30 -10.50
CA ARG A 69 -7.47 6.88 -11.86
C ARG A 69 -8.98 6.92 -12.08
N ALA A 70 -9.38 7.11 -13.32
CA ALA A 70 -10.80 7.07 -13.71
C ALA A 70 -11.37 5.66 -13.60
N ASP A 71 -12.67 5.54 -13.32
CA ASP A 71 -13.35 4.24 -13.17
C ASP A 71 -13.24 3.38 -14.43
N GLU A 72 -13.26 3.99 -15.60
CA GLU A 72 -13.10 3.32 -16.90
C GLU A 72 -11.77 2.60 -17.05
N ASP A 73 -10.69 3.13 -16.44
CA ASP A 73 -9.37 2.50 -16.47
C ASP A 73 -9.39 1.17 -15.70
N PHE A 74 -10.02 1.15 -14.54
CA PHE A 74 -10.17 -0.08 -13.73
C PHE A 74 -11.03 -1.13 -14.46
N ILE A 75 -12.17 -0.72 -15.01
CA ILE A 75 -13.07 -1.60 -15.75
C ILE A 75 -12.35 -2.22 -16.96
N LYS A 76 -11.54 -1.42 -17.66
CA LYS A 76 -10.74 -1.90 -18.79
C LYS A 76 -9.73 -2.98 -18.36
N VAL A 77 -9.04 -2.78 -17.25
CA VAL A 77 -8.07 -3.76 -16.71
C VAL A 77 -8.77 -5.03 -16.24
N ILE A 78 -9.90 -4.91 -15.53
CA ILE A 78 -10.69 -6.08 -15.07
C ILE A 78 -11.07 -6.96 -16.27
N LYS A 79 -11.58 -6.36 -17.34
CA LYS A 79 -12.00 -7.08 -18.54
C LYS A 79 -10.82 -7.65 -19.34
N ALA A 80 -9.76 -6.85 -19.56
CA ALA A 80 -8.61 -7.25 -20.35
C ALA A 80 -7.82 -8.39 -19.70
N LYS A 81 -7.68 -8.35 -18.39
CA LYS A 81 -6.95 -9.38 -17.62
C LYS A 81 -7.85 -10.53 -17.15
N LYS A 82 -9.14 -10.48 -17.45
CA LYS A 82 -10.12 -11.48 -17.02
C LYS A 82 -10.07 -11.71 -15.50
N LEU A 83 -9.99 -10.62 -14.75
CA LEU A 83 -10.06 -10.67 -13.29
C LEU A 83 -11.46 -11.12 -12.86
N ASP A 84 -11.64 -11.39 -11.56
CA ASP A 84 -12.93 -11.79 -11.02
C ASP A 84 -14.03 -10.80 -11.46
N PRO A 85 -15.06 -11.24 -12.18
CA PRO A 85 -16.12 -10.38 -12.67
C PRO A 85 -16.92 -9.72 -11.55
N ASP A 86 -16.93 -10.27 -10.33
CA ASP A 86 -17.57 -9.65 -9.17
C ASP A 86 -16.95 -8.28 -8.84
N LEU A 87 -15.70 -8.03 -9.22
CA LEU A 87 -15.07 -6.71 -9.06
C LEU A 87 -15.87 -5.60 -9.74
N LEU A 88 -16.60 -5.89 -10.81
CA LEU A 88 -17.44 -4.91 -11.51
C LEU A 88 -18.63 -4.39 -10.65
N ASN A 89 -18.97 -5.09 -9.56
CA ASN A 89 -20.01 -4.67 -8.63
C ASN A 89 -19.51 -3.67 -7.57
N TYR A 90 -18.21 -3.35 -7.58
CA TYR A 90 -17.58 -2.42 -6.64
C TYR A 90 -17.15 -1.13 -7.35
N GLY A 91 -16.41 -0.30 -6.66
CA GLY A 91 -15.89 0.98 -7.15
C GLY A 91 -14.48 1.25 -6.68
N ASN A 92 -14.01 2.47 -6.85
CA ASN A 92 -12.64 2.90 -6.54
C ASN A 92 -12.17 2.46 -5.15
N ALA A 93 -13.03 2.45 -4.13
CA ALA A 93 -12.67 2.06 -2.77
C ALA A 93 -12.04 0.65 -2.71
N ILE A 94 -12.47 -0.26 -3.57
CA ILE A 94 -11.92 -1.62 -3.70
C ILE A 94 -10.92 -1.70 -4.86
N TRP A 95 -11.24 -1.10 -6.00
CA TRP A 95 -10.44 -1.23 -7.22
C TRP A 95 -9.02 -0.70 -7.07
N HIS A 96 -8.80 0.41 -6.34
CA HIS A 96 -7.46 0.99 -6.25
C HIS A 96 -6.44 0.06 -5.57
N GLY A 97 -6.88 -0.88 -4.74
CA GLY A 97 -6.04 -1.96 -4.21
C GLY A 97 -5.99 -3.17 -5.15
N PHE A 98 -7.12 -3.82 -5.38
CA PHE A 98 -7.21 -5.08 -6.14
C PHE A 98 -6.77 -4.92 -7.60
N VAL A 99 -7.31 -3.95 -8.29
CA VAL A 99 -6.96 -3.67 -9.70
C VAL A 99 -5.71 -2.80 -9.78
N GLY A 100 -5.51 -1.92 -8.80
CA GLY A 100 -4.30 -1.09 -8.69
C GLY A 100 -3.02 -1.90 -8.60
N ALA A 101 -3.02 -3.06 -7.94
CA ALA A 101 -1.89 -3.98 -7.93
C ALA A 101 -1.52 -4.46 -9.35
N GLU A 102 -2.52 -4.76 -10.16
CA GLU A 102 -2.30 -5.15 -11.57
C GLU A 102 -1.74 -3.98 -12.41
N MET A 103 -2.19 -2.76 -12.14
CA MET A 103 -1.65 -1.56 -12.80
C MET A 103 -0.18 -1.31 -12.38
N VAL A 104 0.15 -1.46 -11.12
CA VAL A 104 1.54 -1.37 -10.63
C VAL A 104 2.43 -2.42 -11.31
N LYS A 105 1.94 -3.66 -11.42
CA LYS A 105 2.66 -4.73 -12.12
C LYS A 105 2.95 -4.37 -13.57
N ASP A 106 1.96 -3.93 -14.32
CA ASP A 106 2.08 -3.66 -15.74
C ASP A 106 2.81 -2.34 -16.06
N GLU A 107 2.54 -1.30 -15.29
CA GLU A 107 3.03 0.06 -15.58
C GLU A 107 4.37 0.37 -14.90
N LEU A 108 4.65 -0.22 -13.72
CA LEU A 108 5.87 0.02 -12.96
C LEU A 108 6.81 -1.18 -12.92
N GLY A 109 6.40 -2.33 -13.44
CA GLY A 109 7.25 -3.52 -13.55
C GLY A 109 7.51 -4.25 -12.24
N VAL A 110 6.63 -4.14 -11.25
CA VAL A 110 6.70 -4.91 -10.00
C VAL A 110 6.10 -6.28 -10.23
N HIS A 111 6.89 -7.34 -10.01
CA HIS A 111 6.46 -8.74 -10.18
C HIS A 111 6.51 -9.56 -8.89
N ASP A 112 7.04 -9.00 -7.82
CA ASP A 112 7.06 -9.66 -6.51
C ASP A 112 5.63 -9.77 -5.95
N GLU A 113 5.15 -11.00 -5.74
CA GLU A 113 3.77 -11.24 -5.30
C GLU A 113 3.51 -10.78 -3.87
N ASP A 114 4.52 -10.74 -3.00
CA ASP A 114 4.34 -10.23 -1.64
C ASP A 114 4.08 -8.72 -1.66
N ILE A 115 4.82 -7.97 -2.47
CA ILE A 115 4.58 -6.54 -2.69
C ILE A 115 3.20 -6.31 -3.31
N LEU A 116 2.85 -7.06 -4.36
CA LEU A 116 1.56 -6.93 -5.04
C LEU A 116 0.39 -7.27 -4.10
N ASN A 117 0.51 -8.29 -3.26
CA ASN A 117 -0.51 -8.62 -2.27
C ASN A 117 -0.62 -7.57 -1.17
N ALA A 118 0.48 -6.96 -0.74
CA ALA A 118 0.45 -5.84 0.18
C ALA A 118 -0.35 -4.65 -0.39
N ILE A 119 -0.18 -4.35 -1.66
CA ILE A 119 -0.97 -3.33 -2.38
C ILE A 119 -2.44 -3.77 -2.49
N ARG A 120 -2.67 -5.00 -2.92
CA ARG A 120 -4.01 -5.57 -3.18
C ARG A 120 -4.90 -5.51 -1.94
N PHE A 121 -4.36 -5.83 -0.77
CA PHE A 121 -5.12 -6.00 0.46
C PHE A 121 -5.04 -4.81 1.43
N HIS A 122 -4.40 -3.72 1.05
CA HIS A 122 -4.18 -2.62 1.99
C HIS A 122 -5.45 -1.95 2.51
N THR A 123 -6.56 -2.02 1.77
CA THR A 123 -7.86 -1.45 2.19
C THR A 123 -8.74 -2.47 2.90
N THR A 124 -8.87 -3.65 2.34
CA THR A 124 -9.82 -4.68 2.82
C THR A 124 -9.22 -5.60 3.87
N GLY A 125 -7.90 -5.75 3.89
CA GLY A 125 -7.27 -6.89 4.53
C GLY A 125 -7.56 -8.19 3.79
N ALA A 126 -7.06 -9.29 4.34
CA ALA A 126 -7.31 -10.64 3.88
C ALA A 126 -7.23 -11.60 5.07
N ALA A 127 -7.83 -12.80 4.94
CA ALA A 127 -7.78 -13.82 5.99
C ALA A 127 -6.35 -14.22 6.36
N TYR A 128 -5.46 -14.22 5.37
CA TYR A 128 -4.04 -14.48 5.56
C TYR A 128 -3.23 -13.36 4.91
N MET A 129 -2.57 -12.58 5.73
CA MET A 129 -1.65 -11.53 5.29
C MET A 129 -0.24 -11.84 5.76
N THR A 130 0.73 -11.71 4.85
CA THR A 130 2.16 -11.73 5.21
C THR A 130 2.48 -10.56 6.13
N LYS A 131 3.64 -10.60 6.79
CA LYS A 131 4.08 -9.45 7.59
C LYS A 131 4.18 -8.17 6.76
N LEU A 132 4.64 -8.25 5.52
CA LEU A 132 4.69 -7.09 4.63
C LEU A 132 3.28 -6.52 4.37
N ALA A 133 2.32 -7.37 4.03
CA ALA A 133 0.94 -6.95 3.82
C ALA A 133 0.33 -6.31 5.09
N GLN A 134 0.58 -6.90 6.26
CA GLN A 134 0.18 -6.33 7.55
C GLN A 134 0.81 -4.96 7.81
N ILE A 135 2.08 -4.80 7.49
CA ILE A 135 2.82 -3.53 7.64
C ILE A 135 2.17 -2.44 6.77
N ILE A 136 1.89 -2.71 5.51
CA ILE A 136 1.27 -1.73 4.62
C ILE A 136 -0.16 -1.40 5.05
N TYR A 137 -0.93 -2.41 5.44
CA TYR A 137 -2.28 -2.25 6.01
C TYR A 137 -2.29 -1.31 7.21
N MET A 138 -1.30 -1.45 8.11
CA MET A 138 -1.18 -0.58 9.27
C MET A 138 -0.53 0.76 8.96
N ALA A 139 0.51 0.82 8.12
CA ALA A 139 1.21 2.05 7.78
C ALA A 139 0.27 3.09 7.14
N ASP A 140 -0.62 2.65 6.25
CA ASP A 140 -1.67 3.50 5.66
C ASP A 140 -2.61 4.08 6.72
N TYR A 141 -2.99 3.27 7.70
CA TYR A 141 -3.92 3.65 8.77
C TYR A 141 -3.31 4.57 9.82
N ILE A 142 -2.03 4.39 10.15
CA ILE A 142 -1.37 5.07 11.28
C ILE A 142 -0.37 6.16 10.89
N GLU A 143 -0.12 6.40 9.60
CA GLU A 143 0.87 7.40 9.18
C GLU A 143 0.64 8.75 9.89
N PRO A 144 1.70 9.57 10.08
CA PRO A 144 1.63 10.75 10.96
C PRO A 144 0.59 11.80 10.58
N GLY A 145 0.19 11.84 9.30
CA GLY A 145 -0.85 12.78 8.83
C GLY A 145 -2.28 12.34 9.16
N ARG A 146 -2.48 11.12 9.68
CA ARG A 146 -3.80 10.65 10.11
C ARG A 146 -4.17 11.25 11.46
N ASP A 147 -5.38 11.81 11.53
CA ASP A 147 -5.94 12.40 12.76
C ASP A 147 -7.41 12.02 12.90
N PHE A 148 -7.66 10.94 13.61
CA PHE A 148 -8.99 10.45 13.99
C PHE A 148 -8.92 9.75 15.35
N PRO A 149 -10.05 9.61 16.08
CA PRO A 149 -10.02 9.17 17.49
C PRO A 149 -9.31 7.84 17.74
N ALA A 150 -9.45 6.87 16.84
CA ALA A 150 -8.87 5.54 17.00
C ALA A 150 -7.36 5.48 16.68
N VAL A 151 -6.80 6.48 16.00
CA VAL A 151 -5.42 6.40 15.47
C VAL A 151 -4.36 6.29 16.55
N LYS A 152 -4.52 6.99 17.68
CA LYS A 152 -3.55 6.95 18.78
C LYS A 152 -3.40 5.55 19.36
N LYS A 153 -4.53 4.87 19.58
CA LYS A 153 -4.53 3.49 20.07
C LYS A 153 -3.98 2.52 19.02
N ALA A 154 -4.34 2.72 17.77
CA ALA A 154 -3.81 1.92 16.67
C ALA A 154 -2.28 2.03 16.57
N ARG A 155 -1.71 3.24 16.66
CA ARG A 155 -0.26 3.47 16.69
C ARG A 155 0.42 2.73 17.84
N LYS A 156 -0.14 2.85 19.04
CA LYS A 156 0.40 2.16 20.22
C LYS A 156 0.41 0.64 20.03
N LEU A 157 -0.72 0.07 19.64
CA LEU A 157 -0.85 -1.38 19.45
C LEU A 157 0.08 -1.89 18.36
N THR A 158 0.14 -1.21 17.22
CA THR A 158 1.00 -1.59 16.08
C THR A 158 2.48 -1.62 16.47
N ARG A 159 2.92 -0.70 17.34
CA ARG A 159 4.31 -0.66 17.83
C ARG A 159 4.60 -1.73 18.88
N GLN A 160 3.60 -2.21 19.59
CA GLN A 160 3.73 -3.29 20.57
C GLN A 160 3.65 -4.68 19.93
N ASP A 161 2.69 -4.87 19.03
CA ASP A 161 2.41 -6.13 18.35
C ASP A 161 1.69 -5.83 17.03
N LEU A 162 2.28 -6.24 15.92
CA LEU A 162 1.72 -5.96 14.58
C LEU A 162 0.35 -6.61 14.40
N GLY A 163 0.19 -7.86 14.84
CA GLY A 163 -1.09 -8.57 14.74
C GLY A 163 -2.19 -7.92 15.58
N ALA A 164 -1.85 -7.40 16.76
CA ALA A 164 -2.80 -6.64 17.59
C ALA A 164 -3.24 -5.35 16.92
N GLY A 165 -2.33 -4.66 16.24
CA GLY A 165 -2.64 -3.48 15.42
C GLY A 165 -3.62 -3.83 14.29
N VAL A 166 -3.34 -4.88 13.54
CA VAL A 166 -4.19 -5.37 12.43
C VAL A 166 -5.59 -5.74 12.95
N ALA A 167 -5.68 -6.50 14.03
CA ALA A 167 -6.97 -6.87 14.62
C ALA A 167 -7.78 -5.65 15.06
N TYR A 168 -7.13 -4.67 15.66
CA TYR A 168 -7.75 -3.42 16.09
C TYR A 168 -8.32 -2.64 14.91
N GLN A 169 -7.52 -2.42 13.86
CA GLN A 169 -7.98 -1.72 12.65
C GLN A 169 -9.14 -2.46 11.99
N THR A 170 -9.01 -3.76 11.77
CA THR A 170 -10.02 -4.59 11.12
C THR A 170 -11.37 -4.48 11.86
N LYS A 171 -11.34 -4.60 13.18
CA LYS A 171 -12.54 -4.44 14.01
C LYS A 171 -13.18 -3.06 13.81
N HIS A 172 -12.38 -1.99 13.83
CA HIS A 172 -12.91 -0.62 13.68
C HIS A 172 -13.41 -0.34 12.26
N THR A 173 -12.81 -0.92 11.24
CA THR A 173 -13.27 -0.78 9.85
C THR A 173 -14.61 -1.50 9.62
N LEU A 174 -14.82 -2.65 10.24
CA LEU A 174 -16.07 -3.42 10.11
C LEU A 174 -17.25 -2.83 10.91
N LEU A 175 -17.00 -1.94 11.85
CA LEU A 175 -18.04 -1.30 12.65
C LEU A 175 -18.55 0.04 12.05
N TYR A 176 -18.00 0.46 10.92
CA TYR A 176 -18.45 1.59 10.13
C TYR A 176 -19.20 1.11 8.88
#